data_12888059067ae06af2264e75e242c793
#
_entry.id   12888059067ae06af2264e75e242c793
#
_cell.length_a   1.000
_cell.length_b   1.000
_cell.length_c   1.000
_cell.angle_alpha   90.00
_cell.angle_beta   90.00
_cell.angle_gamma   90.00
#
_symmetry.space_group_name_H-M   'P 1'
#
loop_
_entity.id
_entity.type
_entity.pdbx_description
1 polymer ?
#
loop_
_entity_poly.entity_id
_entity_poly.type
_entity_poly.pdbx_seq_one_letter_code
_entity_poly.pdbx_strand_id
1 'polypeptide(L)'
;YGYAVLRGYIARVCVGYGLNTQIGIHHKNEYNRFNLVDDLMEPLRPMIDIVAYESMKNEEYFTAEHRRQLVNILNMKILYRNKKMFVCNMIENYVEQFASLIMERCENIVFPDIDGFIGEELDGL
;
A
#
# COMPACT_ATOMS: atom_id res chain seq x y z
N TYR A 1 -2.55 -10.06 8.85
CA TYR A 1 -1.19 -9.58 9.17
C TYR A 1 -0.64 -8.65 8.08
N GLY A 2 -0.80 -9.07 6.82
CA GLY A 2 -0.30 -8.26 5.72
C GLY A 2 -0.95 -6.88 5.64
N TYR A 3 -2.25 -6.82 5.90
CA TYR A 3 -2.93 -5.52 5.90
C TYR A 3 -2.36 -4.61 6.98
N ALA A 4 -2.03 -5.16 8.15
CA ALA A 4 -1.45 -4.37 9.22
C ALA A 4 -0.08 -3.82 8.84
N VAL A 5 0.72 -4.60 8.12
CA VAL A 5 2.02 -4.15 7.64
C VAL A 5 1.88 -2.96 6.71
N LEU A 6 1.00 -3.07 5.71
CA LEU A 6 0.82 -1.97 4.77
C LEU A 6 0.15 -0.78 5.41
N ARG A 7 -0.84 -1.01 6.28
CA ARG A 7 -1.48 0.10 6.98
C ARG A 7 -0.45 0.91 7.76
N GLY A 8 0.44 0.23 8.47
CA GLY A 8 1.48 0.92 9.23
C GLY A 8 2.42 1.72 8.35
N TYR A 9 2.79 1.16 7.21
CA TYR A 9 3.69 1.86 6.30
C TYR A 9 3.02 3.07 5.67
N ILE A 10 1.77 2.91 5.22
CA ILE A 10 1.01 4.02 4.63
C ILE A 10 0.84 5.13 5.67
N ALA A 11 0.50 4.78 6.91
CA ALA A 11 0.33 5.77 7.96
C ALA A 11 1.62 6.56 8.18
N ARG A 12 2.75 5.89 8.18
CA ARG A 12 4.04 6.55 8.36
C ARG A 12 4.33 7.51 7.21
N VAL A 13 4.05 7.10 5.99
CA VAL A 13 4.29 7.94 4.83
C VAL A 13 3.35 9.15 4.86
N CYS A 14 2.10 8.96 5.25
CA CYS A 14 1.14 10.05 5.38
C CYS A 14 1.65 11.10 6.36
N VAL A 15 2.14 10.67 7.51
CA VAL A 15 2.70 11.61 8.49
C VAL A 15 3.88 12.36 7.90
N GLY A 16 4.72 11.66 7.14
CA GLY A 16 5.88 12.29 6.50
C GLY A 16 5.50 13.39 5.52
N TYR A 17 4.33 13.28 4.90
CA TYR A 17 3.84 14.32 3.99
C TYR A 17 2.92 15.32 4.69
N GLY A 18 2.83 15.25 6.02
CA GLY A 18 2.06 16.22 6.78
C GLY A 18 0.56 15.97 6.78
N LEU A 19 0.11 14.80 6.38
CA LEU A 19 -1.30 14.48 6.37
C LEU A 19 -1.75 14.04 7.76
N ASN A 20 -2.88 14.58 8.20
CA ASN A 20 -3.45 14.21 9.49
C ASN A 20 -4.40 13.04 9.31
N THR A 21 -3.94 11.85 9.67
CA THR A 21 -4.72 10.63 9.48
C THR A 21 -5.94 10.56 10.40
N GLN A 22 -6.02 11.42 11.40
CA GLN A 22 -7.14 11.43 12.32
C GLN A 22 -8.35 12.16 11.77
N ILE A 23 -8.14 13.08 10.83
CA ILE A 23 -9.22 13.90 10.31
C ILE A 23 -9.97 13.21 9.18
N GLY A 24 -9.25 12.45 8.38
CA GLY A 24 -9.83 11.85 7.20
C GLY A 24 -9.98 12.85 6.07
N ILE A 25 -10.47 12.39 4.93
CA ILE A 25 -10.50 13.19 3.71
C ILE A 25 -11.52 14.32 3.79
N HIS A 26 -12.67 14.03 4.37
CA HIS A 26 -13.79 14.97 4.35
C HIS A 26 -14.02 15.68 5.66
N HIS A 27 -13.12 15.51 6.59
CA HIS A 27 -13.19 16.17 7.89
C HIS A 27 -14.43 15.81 8.69
N LYS A 28 -15.17 14.82 8.25
CA LYS A 28 -16.40 14.43 8.91
C LYS A 28 -16.28 13.14 9.68
N ASN A 29 -15.18 12.46 9.52
CA ASN A 29 -15.00 11.13 10.08
C ASN A 29 -14.01 11.14 11.20
N GLU A 30 -14.36 11.86 12.21
CA GLU A 30 -13.53 11.99 13.38
C GLU A 30 -13.52 10.73 14.23
N TYR A 31 -14.42 9.82 13.96
CA TYR A 31 -14.53 8.61 14.77
C TYR A 31 -13.50 7.54 14.42
N ASN A 32 -12.79 7.67 13.33
CA ASN A 32 -11.79 6.66 12.95
C ASN A 32 -10.51 7.34 12.47
N ARG A 33 -9.49 7.27 13.31
CA ARG A 33 -8.23 7.93 12.99
C ARG A 33 -7.51 7.32 11.78
N PHE A 34 -7.92 6.12 11.35
CA PHE A 34 -7.28 5.46 10.22
C PHE A 34 -8.13 5.52 8.96
N ASN A 35 -9.19 6.34 8.95
CA ASN A 35 -10.04 6.43 7.76
C ASN A 35 -9.25 6.73 6.50
N LEU A 36 -8.37 7.71 6.55
CA LEU A 36 -7.57 8.08 5.39
C LEU A 36 -6.68 6.92 4.96
N VAL A 37 -6.01 6.31 5.93
CA VAL A 37 -5.10 5.20 5.62
C VAL A 37 -5.88 4.02 5.04
N ASP A 38 -7.03 3.70 5.60
CA ASP A 38 -7.84 2.60 5.10
C ASP A 38 -8.33 2.86 3.68
N ASP A 39 -8.73 4.10 3.39
CA ASP A 39 -9.15 4.47 2.05
C ASP A 39 -8.01 4.32 1.05
N LEU A 40 -6.82 4.76 1.43
CA LEU A 40 -5.66 4.63 0.57
C LEU A 40 -5.24 3.17 0.38
N MET A 41 -5.53 2.33 1.35
CA MET A 41 -5.14 0.92 1.28
C MET A 41 -6.08 0.09 0.40
N GLU A 42 -7.30 0.54 0.14
CA GLU A 42 -8.26 -0.27 -0.59
C GLU A 42 -7.74 -0.84 -1.91
N PRO A 43 -7.11 -0.05 -2.79
CA PRO A 43 -6.63 -0.61 -4.05
C PRO A 43 -5.48 -1.60 -3.88
N LEU A 44 -4.86 -1.64 -2.70
CA LEU A 44 -3.72 -2.50 -2.44
C LEU A 44 -4.13 -3.84 -1.84
N ARG A 45 -5.38 -3.98 -1.38
CA ARG A 45 -5.82 -5.23 -0.74
C ARG A 45 -5.66 -6.46 -1.61
N PRO A 46 -6.02 -6.42 -2.90
CA PRO A 46 -5.84 -7.62 -3.74
C PRO A 46 -4.39 -8.08 -3.82
N MET A 47 -3.44 -7.16 -3.80
CA MET A 47 -2.03 -7.50 -3.83
C MET A 47 -1.63 -8.28 -2.58
N ILE A 48 -2.12 -7.83 -1.42
CA ILE A 48 -1.85 -8.51 -0.16
C ILE A 48 -2.46 -9.91 -0.18
N ASP A 49 -3.67 -10.02 -0.70
CA ASP A 49 -4.37 -11.30 -0.77
C ASP A 49 -3.60 -12.31 -1.63
N ILE A 50 -3.05 -11.85 -2.75
CA ILE A 50 -2.26 -12.71 -3.62
C ILE A 50 -1.02 -13.21 -2.91
N VAL A 51 -0.29 -12.31 -2.25
CA VAL A 51 0.93 -12.71 -1.55
C VAL A 51 0.63 -13.67 -0.41
N ALA A 52 -0.43 -13.39 0.34
CA ALA A 52 -0.83 -14.26 1.45
C ALA A 52 -1.22 -15.65 0.93
N TYR A 53 -2.00 -15.70 -0.15
CA TYR A 53 -2.41 -16.97 -0.72
C TYR A 53 -1.20 -17.76 -1.22
N GLU A 54 -0.31 -17.12 -1.97
CA GLU A 54 0.85 -17.80 -2.53
C GLU A 54 1.79 -18.31 -1.45
N SER A 55 1.91 -17.59 -0.35
CA SER A 55 2.81 -18.00 0.70
C SER A 55 2.24 -19.14 1.55
N MET A 56 0.91 -19.29 1.60
CA MET A 56 0.29 -20.27 2.51
C MET A 56 -0.51 -21.37 1.83
N LYS A 57 -0.58 -21.39 0.52
CA LYS A 57 -1.50 -22.32 -0.15
C LYS A 57 -1.24 -23.79 0.11
N ASN A 58 -0.03 -24.18 0.51
CA ASN A 58 0.29 -25.56 0.81
C ASN A 58 0.71 -25.76 2.27
N GLU A 59 0.33 -24.80 3.12
CA GLU A 59 0.75 -24.82 4.52
C GLU A 59 -0.46 -24.82 5.43
N GLU A 60 -0.30 -25.44 6.60
CA GLU A 60 -1.38 -25.49 7.58
C GLU A 60 -1.31 -24.39 8.62
N TYR A 61 -0.12 -23.87 8.89
CA TYR A 61 0.07 -22.93 9.99
C TYR A 61 0.73 -21.66 9.50
N PHE A 62 0.34 -20.56 10.10
CA PHE A 62 0.95 -19.26 9.83
C PHE A 62 2.20 -19.14 10.71
N THR A 63 3.36 -19.14 10.08
CA THR A 63 4.65 -19.16 10.77
C THR A 63 5.37 -17.83 10.69
N ALA A 64 6.51 -17.75 11.38
CA ALA A 64 7.37 -16.56 11.28
C ALA A 64 7.85 -16.34 9.85
N GLU A 65 8.05 -17.42 9.09
CA GLU A 65 8.47 -17.30 7.70
C GLU A 65 7.38 -16.64 6.87
N HIS A 66 6.13 -17.00 7.09
CA HIS A 66 5.01 -16.38 6.39
C HIS A 66 4.94 -14.89 6.73
N ARG A 67 5.18 -14.53 7.98
CA ARG A 67 5.20 -13.11 8.36
C ARG A 67 6.30 -12.36 7.62
N ARG A 68 7.48 -12.96 7.50
CA ARG A 68 8.58 -12.33 6.76
C ARG A 68 8.21 -12.12 5.30
N GLN A 69 7.54 -13.10 4.70
CA GLN A 69 7.11 -12.97 3.31
C GLN A 69 6.11 -11.84 3.13
N LEU A 70 5.20 -11.67 4.08
CA LEU A 70 4.23 -10.58 4.01
C LEU A 70 4.88 -9.22 4.24
N VAL A 71 5.84 -9.12 5.14
CA VAL A 71 6.60 -7.88 5.32
C VAL A 71 7.39 -7.57 4.07
N ASN A 72 7.92 -8.59 3.41
CA ASN A 72 8.71 -8.41 2.20
C ASN A 72 7.91 -7.85 1.03
N ILE A 73 6.58 -7.78 1.16
CA ILE A 73 5.75 -7.21 0.09
C ILE A 73 6.21 -5.80 -0.27
N LEU A 74 6.74 -5.07 0.69
CA LEU A 74 7.24 -3.71 0.45
C LEU A 74 8.43 -3.68 -0.50
N ASN A 75 9.14 -4.79 -0.62
CA ASN A 75 10.29 -4.92 -1.50
C ASN A 75 9.98 -5.65 -2.80
N MET A 76 8.73 -6.00 -3.01
CA MET A 76 8.29 -6.59 -4.27
C MET A 76 8.09 -5.48 -5.29
N LYS A 77 7.94 -5.86 -6.54
CA LYS A 77 7.86 -4.89 -7.62
C LYS A 77 6.45 -4.74 -8.16
N ILE A 78 6.17 -3.56 -8.63
CA ILE A 78 4.89 -3.22 -9.23
C ILE A 78 5.15 -2.26 -10.40
N LEU A 79 4.33 -2.39 -11.44
CA LEU A 79 4.30 -1.41 -12.51
C LEU A 79 3.31 -0.33 -12.11
N TYR A 80 3.78 0.89 -11.95
CA TYR A 80 2.97 2.00 -11.51
C TYR A 80 3.35 3.24 -12.30
N ARG A 81 2.35 3.87 -12.92
CA ARG A 81 2.57 5.04 -13.78
C ARG A 81 3.59 4.75 -14.87
N ASN A 82 3.47 3.54 -15.44
CA ASN A 82 4.32 3.05 -16.54
C ASN A 82 5.79 2.85 -16.15
N LYS A 83 6.06 2.72 -14.86
CA LYS A 83 7.42 2.45 -14.38
C LYS A 83 7.41 1.27 -13.43
N LYS A 84 8.43 0.43 -13.56
CA LYS A 84 8.66 -0.64 -12.59
C LYS A 84 9.30 -0.03 -11.36
N MET A 85 8.76 -0.34 -10.19
CA MET A 85 9.32 0.18 -8.95
C MET A 85 8.98 -0.76 -7.80
N PHE A 86 9.64 -0.58 -6.68
CA PHE A 86 9.29 -1.32 -5.49
C PHE A 86 7.95 -0.83 -4.94
N VAL A 87 7.23 -1.74 -4.28
CA VAL A 87 5.94 -1.40 -3.69
C VAL A 87 6.09 -0.23 -2.71
N CYS A 88 7.15 -0.21 -1.91
CA CYS A 88 7.35 0.89 -0.97
C CYS A 88 7.47 2.24 -1.70
N ASN A 89 8.15 2.27 -2.83
CA ASN A 89 8.28 3.50 -3.60
C ASN A 89 6.97 3.89 -4.26
N MET A 90 6.19 2.91 -4.69
CA MET A 90 4.86 3.17 -5.22
C MET A 90 3.98 3.82 -4.16
N ILE A 91 4.03 3.32 -2.94
CA ILE A 91 3.21 3.87 -1.86
C ILE A 91 3.60 5.32 -1.58
N GLU A 92 4.90 5.63 -1.56
CA GLU A 92 5.33 7.01 -1.34
C GLU A 92 4.83 7.92 -2.46
N ASN A 93 4.92 7.47 -3.70
CA ASN A 93 4.46 8.24 -4.84
C ASN A 93 2.95 8.45 -4.78
N TYR A 94 2.22 7.40 -4.46
CA TYR A 94 0.77 7.41 -4.37
C TYR A 94 0.30 8.38 -3.27
N VAL A 95 0.92 8.31 -2.09
CA VAL A 95 0.56 9.20 -0.99
C VAL A 95 0.94 10.65 -1.32
N GLU A 96 2.05 10.85 -1.99
CA GLU A 96 2.45 12.19 -2.42
C GLU A 96 1.41 12.81 -3.35
N GLN A 97 0.90 12.03 -4.29
CA GLN A 97 -0.17 12.52 -5.18
C GLN A 97 -1.41 12.89 -4.38
N PHE A 98 -1.74 12.08 -3.39
CA PHE A 98 -2.89 12.35 -2.54
C PHE A 98 -2.69 13.65 -1.76
N ALA A 99 -1.50 13.85 -1.21
CA ALA A 99 -1.21 15.09 -0.50
C ALA A 99 -1.32 16.29 -1.43
N SER A 100 -0.84 16.15 -2.67
CA SER A 100 -0.94 17.22 -3.66
C SER A 100 -2.38 17.50 -4.03
N LEU A 101 -3.20 16.46 -4.12
CA LEU A 101 -4.62 16.64 -4.42
C LEU A 101 -5.32 17.43 -3.31
N ILE A 102 -5.03 17.09 -2.07
CA ILE A 102 -5.62 17.79 -0.93
C ILE A 102 -5.20 19.26 -0.93
N MET A 103 -3.97 19.54 -1.32
CA MET A 103 -3.46 20.91 -1.37
C MET A 103 -3.82 21.63 -2.67
N GLU A 104 -4.63 21.00 -3.49
CA GLU A 104 -5.09 21.56 -4.77
C GLU A 104 -3.95 21.87 -5.73
N ARG A 105 -2.87 21.09 -5.62
CA ARG A 105 -1.73 21.23 -6.54
C ARG A 105 -1.85 20.35 -7.76
N CYS A 106 -2.78 19.41 -7.74
CA CYS A 106 -3.06 18.55 -8.88
C CYS A 106 -4.54 18.21 -8.85
N GLU A 107 -5.05 17.70 -9.98
CA GLU A 107 -6.48 17.40 -10.10
C GLU A 107 -6.76 15.90 -10.04
N ASN A 108 -5.77 15.08 -10.26
CA ASN A 108 -5.96 13.65 -10.39
C ASN A 108 -4.92 12.88 -9.60
N ILE A 109 -5.31 11.68 -9.24
CA ILE A 109 -4.42 10.76 -8.56
C ILE A 109 -4.47 9.43 -9.32
N VAL A 110 -3.32 8.80 -9.49
CA VAL A 110 -3.25 7.50 -10.14
C VAL A 110 -3.30 6.43 -9.06
N PHE A 111 -4.32 5.58 -9.13
CA PHE A 111 -4.46 4.50 -8.17
C PHE A 111 -3.62 3.30 -8.60
N PRO A 112 -2.98 2.61 -7.64
CA PRO A 112 -2.30 1.36 -7.97
C PRO A 112 -3.30 0.33 -8.46
N ASP A 113 -2.87 -0.51 -9.39
CA ASP A 113 -3.73 -1.53 -9.98
C ASP A 113 -3.08 -2.88 -9.78
N ILE A 114 -3.87 -3.86 -9.35
CA ILE A 114 -3.38 -5.21 -9.14
C ILE A 114 -2.76 -5.79 -10.42
N ASP A 115 -3.27 -5.38 -11.58
CA ASP A 115 -2.73 -5.85 -12.85
C ASP A 115 -1.28 -5.43 -13.06
N GLY A 116 -0.82 -4.40 -12.35
CA GLY A 116 0.56 -3.98 -12.42
C GLY A 116 1.49 -4.70 -11.46
N PHE A 117 0.95 -5.52 -10.56
CA PHE A 117 1.77 -6.16 -9.54
C PHE A 117 2.62 -7.26 -10.16
N ILE A 118 3.91 -7.13 -10.00
CA ILE A 118 4.89 -8.04 -10.60
C ILE A 118 5.38 -9.09 -9.61
N GLY A 119 5.57 -8.69 -8.36
CA GLY A 119 6.11 -9.58 -7.33
C GLY A 119 7.62 -9.67 -7.42
N GLU A 120 8.16 -10.83 -7.11
CA GLU A 120 9.60 -11.04 -7.03
C GLU A 120 10.20 -11.71 -8.25
N GLU A 121 9.45 -12.62 -8.87
CA GLU A 121 10.03 -13.51 -9.85
C GLU A 121 10.52 -12.82 -11.11
N LEU A 122 10.12 -11.60 -11.34
CA LEU A 122 10.55 -10.90 -12.55
C LEU A 122 11.83 -10.11 -12.39
N ASP A 123 12.43 -10.18 -11.21
CA ASP A 123 13.65 -9.44 -10.94
C ASP A 123 14.82 -9.91 -11.75
N GLY A 124 14.83 -11.18 -12.12
CA GLY A 124 15.92 -11.73 -12.89
C GLY A 124 15.80 -11.57 -14.38
N LEU A 125 14.79 -10.92 -14.83
CA LEU A 125 14.51 -10.81 -16.26
C LEU A 125 14.97 -9.51 -16.86
#